data_48fd310b798f48597e1472ddd9c4d9a5
#
_entry.id   48fd310b798f48597e1472ddd9c4d9a5
#
_cell.length_a   1.000
_cell.length_b   1.000
_cell.length_c   1.000
_cell.angle_alpha   90.00
_cell.angle_beta   90.00
_cell.angle_gamma   90.00
#
_symmetry.space_group_name_H-M   'P 1'
#
loop_
_entity.id
_entity.type
_entity.pdbx_description
1 polymer ?
#
loop_
_entity_poly.entity_id
_entity_poly.type
_entity_poly.pdbx_seq_one_letter_code
_entity_poly.pdbx_strand_id
1 'polypeptide(L)'
;VGLIEFYGLVSVPPSIAPTFLKMDILGALDVAMISIIFSFLFVNLFDTAGTLLGVANRANLVNKDGEIIDIDKALKADSSSSVVGTFFGCSPVTSYVESSAGVEAGGRTGLTAVIVGIFFLISIFFSPLASIIPTFATAGALIYVAILMLSGMEKLNWSEITELLPALIIIVMIPLTFSIANGIALGFIAYITCLLYTSPSPRDRSS
;
A
#
# COMPACT_ATOMS: atom_id res chain seq x y z
N VAL A 1 24.95 13.99 21.23
CA VAL A 1 24.58 14.25 19.83
C VAL A 1 25.60 13.53 18.94
N GLY A 2 25.54 12.22 18.82
CA GLY A 2 26.41 11.40 17.98
C GLY A 2 25.52 10.49 17.10
N LEU A 3 24.66 11.09 16.24
CA LEU A 3 23.64 10.36 15.51
C LEU A 3 24.05 10.00 14.08
N ILE A 4 25.25 10.38 13.63
CA ILE A 4 25.63 10.18 12.23
C ILE A 4 27.07 9.71 12.19
N GLU A 5 27.29 8.43 11.93
CA GLU A 5 28.59 7.89 11.54
C GLU A 5 28.66 7.90 10.00
N PHE A 6 29.60 8.63 9.48
CA PHE A 6 29.77 8.75 8.03
C PHE A 6 30.69 7.62 7.53
N TYR A 7 30.11 6.63 6.86
CA TYR A 7 30.82 5.47 6.29
C TYR A 7 31.23 5.63 4.81
N GLY A 8 31.25 6.85 4.31
CA GLY A 8 31.55 7.14 2.91
C GLY A 8 30.31 7.39 2.05
N LEU A 9 30.50 7.85 0.82
CA LEU A 9 29.41 8.18 -0.13
C LEU A 9 28.91 6.96 -0.90
N VAL A 10 29.77 5.99 -1.16
CA VAL A 10 29.51 4.82 -1.99
C VAL A 10 30.02 3.57 -1.30
N SER A 11 29.21 2.52 -1.32
CA SER A 11 29.61 1.19 -0.85
C SER A 11 29.24 0.12 -1.87
N VAL A 12 29.99 -0.97 -1.82
CA VAL A 12 29.60 -2.17 -2.58
C VAL A 12 28.35 -2.76 -1.90
N PRO A 13 27.28 -3.09 -2.66
CA PRO A 13 26.09 -3.70 -2.10
C PRO A 13 26.42 -4.98 -1.33
N PRO A 14 25.75 -5.25 -0.21
CA PRO A 14 25.93 -6.52 0.49
C PRO A 14 25.54 -7.70 -0.40
N SER A 15 26.19 -8.84 -0.20
CA SER A 15 25.88 -10.04 -0.97
C SER A 15 24.44 -10.51 -0.69
N ILE A 16 23.68 -10.79 -1.74
CA ILE A 16 22.33 -11.38 -1.67
C ILE A 16 22.36 -12.91 -1.50
N ALA A 17 23.54 -13.53 -1.55
CA ALA A 17 23.69 -14.98 -1.45
C ALA A 17 23.03 -15.65 -0.22
N PRO A 18 22.96 -15.01 0.96
CA PRO A 18 22.27 -15.60 2.11
C PRO A 18 20.75 -15.75 1.94
N THR A 19 20.11 -14.90 1.12
CA THR A 19 18.65 -14.86 0.96
C THR A 19 18.18 -15.40 -0.39
N PHE A 20 19.05 -15.41 -1.38
CA PHE A 20 18.70 -15.83 -2.75
C PHE A 20 18.28 -17.29 -2.79
N LEU A 21 17.06 -17.57 -3.27
CA LEU A 21 16.45 -18.90 -3.39
C LEU A 21 16.42 -19.70 -2.06
N LYS A 22 16.33 -19.03 -0.91
CA LYS A 22 16.25 -19.66 0.42
C LYS A 22 14.81 -19.79 0.93
N MET A 23 13.82 -19.77 0.06
CA MET A 23 12.42 -19.94 0.44
C MET A 23 12.17 -21.37 0.96
N ASP A 24 11.54 -21.46 2.12
CA ASP A 24 11.04 -22.72 2.66
C ASP A 24 9.55 -22.89 2.27
N ILE A 25 9.33 -23.42 1.05
CA ILE A 25 8.00 -23.65 0.50
C ILE A 25 7.28 -24.75 1.29
N LEU A 26 8.00 -25.79 1.74
CA LEU A 26 7.39 -26.89 2.49
C LEU A 26 6.95 -26.45 3.87
N GLY A 27 7.74 -25.64 4.57
CA GLY A 27 7.36 -25.04 5.85
C GLY A 27 6.17 -24.10 5.71
N ALA A 28 6.05 -23.38 4.59
CA ALA A 28 4.91 -22.50 4.32
C ALA A 28 3.58 -23.27 4.10
N LEU A 29 3.65 -24.54 3.68
CA LEU A 29 2.46 -25.39 3.49
C LEU A 29 1.97 -26.06 4.77
N ASP A 30 2.59 -25.79 5.92
CA ASP A 30 2.10 -26.27 7.22
C ASP A 30 0.72 -25.66 7.52
N VAL A 31 -0.17 -26.49 8.08
CA VAL A 31 -1.54 -26.07 8.48
C VAL A 31 -1.52 -24.86 9.42
N ALA A 32 -0.52 -24.79 10.30
CA ALA A 32 -0.35 -23.66 11.22
C ALA A 32 -0.05 -22.33 10.50
N MET A 33 0.52 -22.38 9.30
CA MET A 33 0.85 -21.20 8.50
C MET A 33 -0.32 -20.67 7.68
N ILE A 34 -1.39 -21.44 7.48
CA ILE A 34 -2.54 -21.05 6.65
C ILE A 34 -3.15 -19.73 7.15
N SER A 35 -3.35 -19.60 8.44
CA SER A 35 -3.93 -18.38 9.05
C SER A 35 -3.03 -17.14 8.78
N ILE A 36 -1.72 -17.34 8.89
CA ILE A 36 -0.72 -16.29 8.66
C ILE A 36 -0.71 -15.89 7.18
N ILE A 37 -0.72 -16.88 6.28
CA ILE A 37 -0.74 -16.65 4.82
C ILE A 37 -2.01 -15.89 4.44
N PHE A 38 -3.18 -16.28 4.95
CA PHE A 38 -4.43 -15.57 4.71
C PHE A 38 -4.36 -14.12 5.21
N SER A 39 -3.83 -13.89 6.41
CA SER A 39 -3.68 -12.55 6.96
C SER A 39 -2.81 -11.67 6.07
N PHE A 40 -1.66 -12.18 5.64
CA PHE A 40 -0.78 -11.45 4.72
C PHE A 40 -1.42 -11.21 3.35
N LEU A 41 -2.14 -12.18 2.81
CA LEU A 41 -2.85 -12.05 1.54
C LEU A 41 -3.90 -10.93 1.61
N PHE A 42 -4.71 -10.89 2.67
CA PHE A 42 -5.70 -9.83 2.84
C PHE A 42 -5.06 -8.45 3.02
N VAL A 43 -4.02 -8.35 3.85
CA VAL A 43 -3.31 -7.08 4.04
C VAL A 43 -2.75 -6.59 2.70
N ASN A 44 -2.05 -7.45 1.97
CA ASN A 44 -1.47 -7.11 0.68
C ASN A 44 -2.54 -6.72 -0.36
N LEU A 45 -3.66 -7.45 -0.41
CA LEU A 45 -4.77 -7.17 -1.31
C LEU A 45 -5.36 -5.78 -1.07
N PHE A 46 -5.66 -5.45 0.18
CA PHE A 46 -6.27 -4.16 0.53
C PHE A 46 -5.29 -3.00 0.38
N ASP A 47 -4.02 -3.22 0.72
CA ASP A 47 -2.97 -2.22 0.56
C ASP A 47 -2.77 -1.89 -0.94
N THR A 48 -2.59 -2.92 -1.77
CA THR A 48 -2.47 -2.76 -3.23
C THR A 48 -3.72 -2.13 -3.84
N ALA A 49 -4.92 -2.60 -3.48
CA ALA A 49 -6.17 -2.06 -4.03
C ALA A 49 -6.36 -0.59 -3.65
N GLY A 50 -6.11 -0.23 -2.38
CA GLY A 50 -6.20 1.15 -1.91
C GLY A 50 -5.21 2.07 -2.59
N THR A 51 -3.96 1.63 -2.71
CA THR A 51 -2.88 2.38 -3.37
C THR A 51 -3.16 2.56 -4.86
N LEU A 52 -3.53 1.47 -5.57
CA LEU A 52 -3.86 1.55 -7.00
C LEU A 52 -5.04 2.49 -7.24
N LEU A 53 -6.09 2.43 -6.43
CA LEU A 53 -7.23 3.32 -6.55
C LEU A 53 -6.83 4.78 -6.34
N GLY A 54 -6.04 5.06 -5.31
CA GLY A 54 -5.54 6.39 -5.00
C GLY A 54 -4.70 6.98 -6.13
N VAL A 55 -3.72 6.22 -6.62
CA VAL A 55 -2.82 6.64 -7.71
C VAL A 55 -3.58 6.75 -9.04
N ALA A 56 -4.48 5.79 -9.35
CA ALA A 56 -5.29 5.81 -10.57
C ALA A 56 -6.23 7.01 -10.63
N ASN A 57 -6.85 7.38 -9.51
CA ASN A 57 -7.65 8.60 -9.42
C ASN A 57 -6.81 9.85 -9.73
N ARG A 58 -5.60 9.93 -9.19
CA ARG A 58 -4.69 11.05 -9.43
C ARG A 58 -4.20 11.10 -10.88
N ALA A 59 -4.02 9.94 -11.49
CA ALA A 59 -3.61 9.79 -12.89
C ALA A 59 -4.77 10.00 -13.90
N ASN A 60 -6.02 10.16 -13.44
CA ASN A 60 -7.23 10.15 -14.26
C ASN A 60 -7.40 8.84 -15.06
N LEU A 61 -7.03 7.72 -14.46
CA LEU A 61 -7.16 6.36 -15.00
C LEU A 61 -8.36 5.62 -14.41
N VAL A 62 -9.41 6.34 -14.06
CA VAL A 62 -10.66 5.80 -13.53
C VAL A 62 -11.79 6.14 -14.46
N ASN A 63 -12.61 5.15 -14.81
CA ASN A 63 -13.80 5.31 -15.65
C ASN A 63 -14.90 6.09 -14.93
N LYS A 64 -15.96 6.48 -15.65
CA LYS A 64 -17.13 7.17 -15.08
C LYS A 64 -17.86 6.33 -14.03
N ASP A 65 -17.72 5.00 -14.12
CA ASP A 65 -18.33 4.04 -13.21
C ASP A 65 -17.46 3.80 -11.94
N GLY A 66 -16.34 4.50 -11.81
CA GLY A 66 -15.43 4.39 -10.66
C GLY A 66 -14.43 3.24 -10.77
N GLU A 67 -14.38 2.52 -11.90
CA GLU A 67 -13.47 1.40 -12.10
C GLU A 67 -12.11 1.86 -12.65
N ILE A 68 -11.03 1.24 -12.17
CA ILE A 68 -9.67 1.51 -12.66
C ILE A 68 -9.49 0.87 -14.03
N ILE A 69 -9.03 1.66 -14.99
CA ILE A 69 -8.72 1.19 -16.34
C ILE A 69 -7.56 0.18 -16.25
N ASP A 70 -7.74 -1.00 -16.88
CA ASP A 70 -6.74 -2.07 -16.93
C ASP A 70 -6.30 -2.60 -15.54
N ILE A 71 -7.19 -2.61 -14.53
CA ILE A 71 -6.88 -3.08 -13.18
C ILE A 71 -6.29 -4.50 -13.18
N ASP A 72 -6.77 -5.38 -14.05
CA ASP A 72 -6.24 -6.76 -14.17
C ASP A 72 -4.75 -6.78 -14.54
N LYS A 73 -4.32 -5.86 -15.39
CA LYS A 73 -2.90 -5.75 -15.78
C LYS A 73 -2.07 -5.22 -14.62
N ALA A 74 -2.61 -4.24 -13.89
CA ALA A 74 -1.93 -3.68 -12.72
C ALA A 74 -1.75 -4.73 -11.62
N LEU A 75 -2.81 -5.47 -11.27
CA LEU A 75 -2.76 -6.55 -10.29
C LEU A 75 -1.84 -7.70 -10.71
N LYS A 76 -1.83 -8.08 -11.99
CA LYS A 76 -0.88 -9.08 -12.50
C LYS A 76 0.55 -8.61 -12.42
N ALA A 77 0.83 -7.34 -12.69
CA ALA A 77 2.17 -6.78 -12.57
C ALA A 77 2.63 -6.76 -11.11
N ASP A 78 1.77 -6.34 -10.18
CA ASP A 78 2.02 -6.32 -8.74
C ASP A 78 2.31 -7.73 -8.21
N SER A 79 1.44 -8.69 -8.51
CA SER A 79 1.60 -10.09 -8.08
C SER A 79 2.85 -10.74 -8.67
N SER A 80 3.15 -10.50 -9.95
CA SER A 80 4.36 -11.06 -10.57
C SER A 80 5.63 -10.42 -10.01
N SER A 81 5.64 -9.14 -9.70
CA SER A 81 6.78 -8.48 -9.05
C SER A 81 7.01 -9.04 -7.64
N SER A 82 5.95 -9.32 -6.88
CA SER A 82 6.03 -9.97 -5.57
C SER A 82 6.64 -11.38 -5.67
N VAL A 83 6.20 -12.19 -6.64
CA VAL A 83 6.78 -13.53 -6.88
C VAL A 83 8.26 -13.43 -7.24
N VAL A 84 8.64 -12.51 -8.13
CA VAL A 84 10.06 -12.29 -8.48
C VAL A 84 10.86 -11.81 -7.27
N GLY A 85 10.31 -10.88 -6.48
CA GLY A 85 10.95 -10.36 -5.27
C GLY A 85 11.26 -11.45 -4.24
N THR A 86 10.39 -12.44 -4.08
CA THR A 86 10.61 -13.55 -3.12
C THR A 86 11.84 -14.41 -3.48
N PHE A 87 12.20 -14.56 -4.76
CA PHE A 87 13.43 -15.25 -5.15
C PHE A 87 14.68 -14.54 -4.63
N PHE A 88 14.62 -13.23 -4.45
CA PHE A 88 15.71 -12.45 -3.87
C PHE A 88 15.63 -12.36 -2.34
N GLY A 89 14.61 -12.96 -1.72
CA GLY A 89 14.37 -12.93 -0.29
C GLY A 89 13.75 -11.61 0.20
N CYS A 90 13.10 -10.87 -0.69
CA CYS A 90 12.35 -9.68 -0.33
C CYS A 90 10.96 -10.05 0.22
N SER A 91 10.41 -9.17 1.06
CA SER A 91 8.98 -9.18 1.39
C SER A 91 8.13 -8.93 0.14
N PRO A 92 6.81 -9.19 0.18
CA PRO A 92 5.94 -8.86 -0.95
C PRO A 92 6.16 -7.43 -1.44
N VAL A 93 6.29 -7.28 -2.76
CA VAL A 93 6.45 -5.99 -3.41
C VAL A 93 5.07 -5.45 -3.71
N THR A 94 4.74 -4.28 -3.20
CA THR A 94 3.44 -3.65 -3.39
C THR A 94 3.58 -2.29 -4.08
N SER A 95 2.48 -1.79 -4.63
CA SER A 95 2.42 -0.46 -5.21
C SER A 95 2.58 0.61 -4.13
N TYR A 96 3.34 1.68 -4.40
CA TYR A 96 3.60 2.75 -3.46
C TYR A 96 2.68 3.95 -3.68
N VAL A 97 2.12 4.48 -2.59
CA VAL A 97 1.32 5.73 -2.61
C VAL A 97 2.16 6.95 -3.03
N GLU A 98 3.47 6.92 -2.78
CA GLU A 98 4.44 7.94 -3.17
C GLU A 98 4.52 8.10 -4.68
N SER A 99 4.11 7.11 -5.47
CA SER A 99 3.96 7.20 -6.92
C SER A 99 3.01 8.32 -7.35
N SER A 100 2.07 8.73 -6.48
CA SER A 100 1.18 9.87 -6.72
C SER A 100 1.94 11.18 -6.90
N ALA A 101 3.07 11.36 -6.22
CA ALA A 101 3.93 12.52 -6.40
C ALA A 101 4.56 12.54 -7.81
N GLY A 102 4.98 11.38 -8.33
CA GLY A 102 5.48 11.24 -9.70
C GLY A 102 4.41 11.53 -10.75
N VAL A 103 3.18 11.08 -10.50
CA VAL A 103 2.02 11.37 -11.36
C VAL A 103 1.68 12.86 -11.37
N GLU A 104 1.74 13.53 -10.22
CA GLU A 104 1.52 14.97 -10.09
C GLU A 104 2.59 15.77 -10.86
N ALA A 105 3.83 15.30 -10.85
CA ALA A 105 4.93 15.88 -11.64
C ALA A 105 4.79 15.63 -13.15
N GLY A 106 3.76 14.91 -13.61
CA GLY A 106 3.47 14.65 -15.02
C GLY A 106 3.88 13.26 -15.53
N GLY A 107 4.38 12.38 -14.66
CA GLY A 107 4.70 10.99 -15.01
C GLY A 107 3.45 10.14 -15.21
N ARG A 108 3.13 9.78 -16.47
CA ARG A 108 1.90 9.04 -16.82
C ARG A 108 2.13 7.83 -17.71
N THR A 109 3.38 7.46 -17.91
CA THR A 109 3.75 6.34 -18.80
C THR A 109 4.56 5.30 -18.05
N GLY A 110 4.55 4.06 -18.53
CA GLY A 110 5.38 2.98 -17.99
C GLY A 110 6.89 3.29 -18.02
N LEU A 111 7.32 4.19 -18.91
CA LEU A 111 8.71 4.66 -18.95
C LEU A 111 9.12 5.35 -17.64
N THR A 112 8.22 6.10 -17.02
CA THR A 112 8.47 6.72 -15.71
C THR A 112 8.79 5.67 -14.66
N ALA A 113 8.01 4.56 -14.61
CA ALA A 113 8.25 3.47 -13.69
C ALA A 113 9.60 2.76 -13.94
N VAL A 114 9.97 2.57 -15.20
CA VAL A 114 11.27 1.98 -15.57
C VAL A 114 12.43 2.86 -15.10
N ILE A 115 12.33 4.17 -15.31
CA ILE A 115 13.36 5.14 -14.88
C ILE A 115 13.48 5.13 -13.35
N VAL A 116 12.36 5.13 -12.62
CA VAL A 116 12.36 5.02 -11.15
C VAL A 116 13.03 3.71 -10.71
N GLY A 117 12.74 2.59 -11.36
CA GLY A 117 13.40 1.31 -11.09
C GLY A 117 14.93 1.37 -11.29
N ILE A 118 15.38 2.03 -12.35
CA ILE A 118 16.83 2.26 -12.60
C ILE A 118 17.44 3.12 -11.47
N PHE A 119 16.75 4.16 -11.03
CA PHE A 119 17.22 4.98 -9.90
C PHE A 119 17.31 4.17 -8.61
N PHE A 120 16.37 3.27 -8.33
CA PHE A 120 16.47 2.35 -7.19
C PHE A 120 17.69 1.45 -7.30
N LEU A 121 17.98 0.88 -8.47
CA LEU A 121 19.18 0.05 -8.68
C LEU A 121 20.47 0.85 -8.45
N ILE A 122 20.54 2.09 -8.93
CA ILE A 122 21.68 2.98 -8.70
C ILE A 122 21.80 3.34 -7.22
N SER A 123 20.69 3.57 -6.54
CA SER A 123 20.67 3.96 -5.12
C SER A 123 21.21 2.88 -4.17
N ILE A 124 21.25 1.61 -4.59
CA ILE A 124 21.85 0.52 -3.82
C ILE A 124 23.33 0.82 -3.51
N PHE A 125 24.05 1.43 -4.45
CA PHE A 125 25.45 1.81 -4.24
C PHE A 125 25.60 2.99 -3.28
N PHE A 126 24.53 3.78 -3.08
CA PHE A 126 24.49 4.92 -2.17
C PHE A 126 23.87 4.58 -0.80
N SER A 127 23.82 3.29 -0.45
CA SER A 127 23.28 2.80 0.82
C SER A 127 23.86 3.54 2.05
N PRO A 128 25.16 3.88 2.15
CA PRO A 128 25.68 4.63 3.30
C PRO A 128 25.08 6.04 3.39
N LEU A 129 24.82 6.67 2.26
CA LEU A 129 24.21 7.99 2.22
C LEU A 129 22.74 7.94 2.68
N ALA A 130 22.02 6.88 2.29
CA ALA A 130 20.64 6.68 2.74
C ALA A 130 20.54 6.46 4.27
N SER A 131 21.52 5.78 4.88
CA SER A 131 21.55 5.55 6.32
C SER A 131 21.79 6.81 7.17
N ILE A 132 22.28 7.89 6.55
CA ILE A 132 22.49 9.19 7.21
C ILE A 132 21.15 9.92 7.39
N ILE A 133 20.15 9.64 6.56
CA ILE A 133 18.85 10.32 6.57
C ILE A 133 18.07 9.83 7.80
N PRO A 134 17.85 10.66 8.83
CA PRO A 134 17.08 10.26 9.97
C PRO A 134 15.60 10.11 9.61
N THR A 135 14.90 9.18 10.25
CA THR A 135 13.49 8.86 9.95
C THR A 135 12.55 10.06 10.07
N PHE A 136 12.85 11.02 10.95
CA PHE A 136 12.04 12.24 11.07
C PHE A 136 12.17 13.17 9.85
N ALA A 137 13.26 13.10 9.09
CA ALA A 137 13.43 13.92 7.90
C ALA A 137 12.51 13.46 6.74
N THR A 138 12.13 12.18 6.73
CA THR A 138 11.20 11.64 5.71
C THR A 138 9.74 12.03 6.00
N ALA A 139 9.42 12.46 7.22
CA ALA A 139 8.06 12.82 7.63
C ALA A 139 7.45 13.91 6.74
N GLY A 140 8.24 14.91 6.33
CA GLY A 140 7.77 15.98 5.44
C GLY A 140 7.30 15.45 4.07
N ALA A 141 8.03 14.51 3.48
CA ALA A 141 7.66 13.87 2.22
C ALA A 141 6.39 13.03 2.38
N LEU A 142 6.25 12.29 3.47
CA LEU A 142 5.06 11.49 3.75
C LEU A 142 3.82 12.37 3.98
N ILE A 143 3.96 13.51 4.66
CA ILE A 143 2.87 14.47 4.83
C ILE A 143 2.44 15.04 3.45
N TYR A 144 3.39 15.37 2.59
CA TYR A 144 3.08 15.84 1.23
C TYR A 144 2.27 14.79 0.45
N VAL A 145 2.70 13.53 0.46
CA VAL A 145 1.96 12.43 -0.18
C VAL A 145 0.58 12.24 0.43
N ALA A 146 0.45 12.32 1.76
CA ALA A 146 -0.84 12.24 2.44
C ALA A 146 -1.80 13.35 1.97
N ILE A 147 -1.33 14.59 1.81
CA ILE A 147 -2.13 15.69 1.28
C ILE A 147 -2.61 15.39 -0.15
N LEU A 148 -1.74 14.84 -1.01
CA LEU A 148 -2.14 14.44 -2.36
C LEU A 148 -3.24 13.37 -2.35
N MET A 149 -3.20 12.44 -1.40
CA MET A 149 -4.18 11.35 -1.28
C MET A 149 -5.51 11.80 -0.65
N LEU A 150 -5.51 12.87 0.15
CA LEU A 150 -6.73 13.42 0.76
C LEU A 150 -7.79 13.82 -0.27
N SER A 151 -7.40 14.13 -1.51
CA SER A 151 -8.37 14.43 -2.58
C SER A 151 -9.34 13.29 -2.87
N GLY A 152 -8.96 12.03 -2.55
CA GLY A 152 -9.86 10.88 -2.65
C GLY A 152 -11.05 10.94 -1.67
N MET A 153 -10.89 11.64 -0.55
CA MET A 153 -11.95 11.78 0.46
C MET A 153 -13.12 12.66 0.00
N GLU A 154 -12.96 13.49 -1.04
CA GLU A 154 -14.04 14.29 -1.61
C GLU A 154 -15.19 13.42 -2.16
N LYS A 155 -14.87 12.16 -2.53
CA LYS A 155 -15.88 11.22 -3.05
C LYS A 155 -16.71 10.55 -1.95
N LEU A 156 -16.32 10.72 -0.68
CA LEU A 156 -17.05 10.18 0.45
C LEU A 156 -18.31 11.00 0.70
N ASN A 157 -19.45 10.34 0.87
CA ASN A 157 -20.68 11.04 1.23
C ASN A 157 -20.71 11.36 2.73
N TRP A 158 -20.24 12.55 3.09
CA TRP A 158 -20.14 13.02 4.48
C TRP A 158 -21.50 13.13 5.19
N SER A 159 -22.60 13.09 4.44
CA SER A 159 -23.95 13.17 4.99
C SER A 159 -24.50 11.80 5.39
N GLU A 160 -23.90 10.72 4.89
CA GLU A 160 -24.33 9.34 5.15
C GLU A 160 -23.50 8.69 6.24
N ILE A 161 -24.12 8.34 7.36
CA ILE A 161 -23.47 7.76 8.53
C ILE A 161 -22.89 6.36 8.21
N THR A 162 -23.49 5.65 7.27
CA THR A 162 -23.06 4.32 6.80
C THR A 162 -21.70 4.34 6.10
N GLU A 163 -21.33 5.46 5.47
CA GLU A 163 -20.03 5.64 4.84
C GLU A 163 -19.07 6.37 5.78
N LEU A 164 -19.57 7.38 6.50
CA LEU A 164 -18.74 8.23 7.34
C LEU A 164 -18.16 7.49 8.54
N LEU A 165 -18.97 6.71 9.27
CA LEU A 165 -18.55 6.05 10.51
C LEU A 165 -17.45 5.01 10.26
N PRO A 166 -17.57 4.09 9.28
CA PRO A 166 -16.48 3.19 8.94
C PRO A 166 -15.20 3.89 8.52
N ALA A 167 -15.30 4.94 7.70
CA ALA A 167 -14.16 5.72 7.27
C ALA A 167 -13.41 6.37 8.44
N LEU A 168 -14.14 6.98 9.38
CA LEU A 168 -13.56 7.57 10.59
C LEU A 168 -12.89 6.52 11.46
N ILE A 169 -13.50 5.34 11.62
CA ILE A 169 -12.93 4.23 12.39
C ILE A 169 -11.61 3.78 11.75
N ILE A 170 -11.55 3.61 10.43
CA ILE A 170 -10.32 3.23 9.73
C ILE A 170 -9.22 4.27 9.97
N ILE A 171 -9.53 5.56 9.75
CA ILE A 171 -8.56 6.66 9.90
C ILE A 171 -7.98 6.71 11.32
N VAL A 172 -8.82 6.51 12.34
CA VAL A 172 -8.40 6.58 13.74
C VAL A 172 -7.70 5.31 14.19
N MET A 173 -8.20 4.14 13.78
CA MET A 173 -7.71 2.86 14.28
C MET A 173 -6.40 2.42 13.66
N ILE A 174 -6.09 2.79 12.40
CA ILE A 174 -4.79 2.48 11.78
C ILE A 174 -3.63 3.02 12.62
N PRO A 175 -3.55 4.32 12.95
CA PRO A 175 -2.47 4.84 13.77
C PRO A 175 -2.51 4.36 15.23
N LEU A 176 -3.69 4.13 15.81
CA LEU A 176 -3.82 3.66 17.19
C LEU A 176 -3.36 2.21 17.36
N THR A 177 -3.61 1.36 16.37
CA THR A 177 -3.23 -0.06 16.42
C THR A 177 -1.88 -0.33 15.76
N PHE A 178 -1.26 0.65 15.13
CA PHE A 178 -0.07 0.50 14.28
C PHE A 178 -0.23 -0.63 13.25
N SER A 179 -1.45 -0.87 12.78
CA SER A 179 -1.77 -1.98 11.88
C SER A 179 -2.88 -1.57 10.90
N ILE A 180 -2.54 -1.61 9.62
CA ILE A 180 -3.50 -1.37 8.52
C ILE A 180 -4.60 -2.45 8.56
N ALA A 181 -4.21 -3.72 8.79
CA ALA A 181 -5.16 -4.83 8.86
C ALA A 181 -6.22 -4.65 9.96
N ASN A 182 -5.79 -4.26 11.16
CA ASN A 182 -6.71 -4.03 12.28
C ASN A 182 -7.64 -2.85 12.01
N GLY A 183 -7.12 -1.76 11.43
CA GLY A 183 -7.93 -0.61 11.06
C GLY A 183 -9.01 -0.97 10.04
N ILE A 184 -8.63 -1.67 8.97
CA ILE A 184 -9.56 -2.11 7.94
C ILE A 184 -10.59 -3.11 8.51
N ALA A 185 -10.17 -4.08 9.31
CA ALA A 185 -11.07 -5.06 9.92
C ALA A 185 -12.14 -4.39 10.80
N LEU A 186 -11.74 -3.44 11.64
CA LEU A 186 -12.67 -2.67 12.47
C LEU A 186 -13.60 -1.80 11.64
N GLY A 187 -13.10 -1.19 10.56
CA GLY A 187 -13.92 -0.44 9.61
C GLY A 187 -14.97 -1.31 8.93
N PHE A 188 -14.60 -2.53 8.49
CA PHE A 188 -15.56 -3.47 7.93
C PHE A 188 -16.63 -3.89 8.93
N ILE A 189 -16.25 -4.19 10.17
CA ILE A 189 -17.21 -4.52 11.24
C ILE A 189 -18.20 -3.37 11.45
N ALA A 190 -17.69 -2.15 11.50
CA ALA A 190 -18.52 -0.95 11.63
C ALA A 190 -19.46 -0.78 10.43
N TYR A 191 -18.95 -0.97 9.21
CA TYR A 191 -19.73 -0.89 7.97
C TYR A 191 -20.88 -1.89 7.95
N ILE A 192 -20.59 -3.17 8.25
CA ILE A 192 -21.61 -4.22 8.33
C ILE A 192 -22.65 -3.88 9.40
N THR A 193 -22.20 -3.39 10.57
CA THR A 193 -23.10 -3.00 11.66
C THR A 193 -24.02 -1.86 11.24
N CYS A 194 -23.48 -0.83 10.58
CA CYS A 194 -24.28 0.29 10.04
C CYS A 194 -25.31 -0.20 9.02
N LEU A 195 -24.89 -1.06 8.07
CA LEU A 195 -25.79 -1.62 7.07
C LEU A 195 -26.93 -2.42 7.69
N LEU A 196 -26.67 -3.22 8.71
CA LEU A 196 -27.69 -4.00 9.41
C LEU A 196 -28.72 -3.09 10.12
N TYR A 197 -28.26 -1.94 10.65
CA TYR A 197 -29.12 -0.98 11.34
C TYR A 197 -29.93 -0.10 10.38
N THR A 198 -29.36 0.24 9.20
CA THR A 198 -29.96 1.15 8.23
C THR A 198 -30.70 0.40 7.11
N SER A 199 -30.50 -0.90 6.96
CA SER A 199 -31.21 -1.71 5.97
C SER A 199 -32.70 -1.80 6.34
N PRO A 200 -33.62 -1.41 5.41
CA PRO A 200 -35.05 -1.51 5.66
C PRO A 200 -35.44 -2.95 5.94
N SER A 201 -36.18 -3.16 7.01
CA SER A 201 -36.69 -4.49 7.39
C SER A 201 -37.47 -5.11 6.23
N PRO A 202 -37.45 -6.44 6.04
CA PRO A 202 -38.29 -7.13 5.06
C PRO A 202 -39.78 -6.78 5.20
N ARG A 203 -40.22 -6.34 6.36
CA ARG A 203 -41.60 -5.90 6.64
C ARG A 203 -41.91 -4.52 6.02
N ASP A 204 -40.93 -3.66 5.83
CA ASP A 204 -41.15 -2.32 5.26
C ASP A 204 -41.22 -2.34 3.71
N ARG A 205 -40.88 -3.47 3.09
CA ARG A 205 -41.00 -3.69 1.62
C ARG A 205 -42.36 -4.22 1.18
N SER A 206 -43.26 -4.50 2.12
CA SER A 206 -44.57 -5.10 1.85
C SER A 206 -45.76 -4.17 2.04
N SER A 207 -45.50 -2.87 2.22
CA SER A 207 -46.54 -1.81 2.31
C SER A 207 -46.57 -0.94 1.06
#